data_3815b7ae46852bc6cc20d2e11f9f1ac7
#
_entry.id   3815b7ae46852bc6cc20d2e11f9f1ac7
#
_cell.length_a   1.000
_cell.length_b   1.000
_cell.length_c   1.000
_cell.angle_alpha   90.00
_cell.angle_beta   90.00
_cell.angle_gamma   90.00
#
_symmetry.space_group_name_H-M   'P 1'
#
loop_
_entity.id
_entity.type
_entity.pdbx_description
1 polymer ?
#
loop_
_entity_poly.entity_id
_entity_poly.type
_entity_poly.pdbx_seq_one_letter_code
_entity_poly.pdbx_strand_id
1 'polypeptide(L)'
;MQIVMKGVRIGMSLINPFRLLILIGMMSSAPVPGLVYAWGAAGHQTVGAIVDQLLAGSHAEQQVRKLLHTGETLEKVSIWADCAKGYCHAPLSEEMQTFVKENPHRHEYHYTDIPFQKMEYETGAIGTDRNDVVQILRQCINVLRGEDTPPTNPHHFTPRIALLLLAHFVGDVHQPLHVGNAYVNKDDHMTVSRSQKQLDSQEIHSTRGGNYLLMNKSQSLHGWWDTAVVERVMHHAHATTPQELATDLLQAYPDDETGSAYVTDWPIRWAHDALRYAKSAHAHLEVGPRAAAQDTKTRAQHFVWSLTVPATYGEDMKIIGERALVRAAVILQEPTDGGGHNYGL
;
A
#
# COMPACT_ATOMS: atom_id res chain seq x y z
N MET A 1 67.19 -51.76 35.30
CA MET A 1 66.68 -50.72 36.18
C MET A 1 65.17 -50.58 35.93
N GLN A 2 64.43 -51.25 36.82
CA GLN A 2 62.96 -51.32 36.75
C GLN A 2 62.41 -50.09 37.37
N ILE A 3 61.37 -49.48 36.67
CA ILE A 3 60.47 -48.53 37.28
C ILE A 3 59.03 -49.07 37.05
N VAL A 4 58.43 -49.40 38.17
CA VAL A 4 57.06 -49.86 38.32
C VAL A 4 56.17 -48.63 38.24
N MET A 5 55.15 -48.63 37.39
CA MET A 5 54.05 -47.71 37.50
C MET A 5 52.73 -48.45 37.81
N LYS A 6 52.14 -48.00 38.89
CA LYS A 6 50.88 -48.49 39.48
C LYS A 6 49.68 -48.22 38.59
N GLY A 7 48.85 -49.25 38.46
CA GLY A 7 47.59 -49.15 37.74
C GLY A 7 46.53 -48.25 38.43
N VAL A 8 45.83 -47.52 37.66
CA VAL A 8 44.51 -46.91 38.00
C VAL A 8 43.48 -47.57 37.07
N ARG A 9 42.60 -48.38 37.65
CA ARG A 9 41.41 -48.90 36.96
C ARG A 9 40.34 -47.78 36.98
N ILE A 10 39.97 -47.25 35.80
CA ILE A 10 38.78 -46.39 35.64
C ILE A 10 37.68 -47.35 35.17
N GLY A 11 36.68 -47.50 36.04
CA GLY A 11 35.44 -48.20 35.69
C GLY A 11 34.65 -47.53 34.61
N MET A 12 34.44 -48.19 33.48
CA MET A 12 33.50 -47.77 32.47
C MET A 12 32.06 -48.01 32.96
N SER A 13 31.36 -46.98 33.36
CA SER A 13 29.92 -47.00 33.56
C SER A 13 29.23 -46.93 32.20
N LEU A 14 28.42 -47.93 31.90
CA LEU A 14 27.60 -48.02 30.70
C LEU A 14 26.56 -46.86 30.71
N ILE A 15 26.77 -45.88 29.87
CA ILE A 15 25.80 -44.81 29.64
C ILE A 15 24.70 -45.35 28.72
N ASN A 16 23.50 -45.40 29.26
CA ASN A 16 22.26 -45.81 28.62
C ASN A 16 21.93 -44.83 27.45
N PRO A 17 21.72 -45.28 26.17
CA PRO A 17 21.58 -44.40 25.00
C PRO A 17 20.19 -43.81 24.80
N PHE A 18 19.31 -43.80 25.80
CA PHE A 18 17.92 -43.34 25.64
C PHE A 18 17.53 -42.16 26.54
N ARG A 19 18.32 -41.11 26.61
CA ARG A 19 17.84 -39.80 27.12
C ARG A 19 18.63 -38.65 26.51
N LEU A 20 18.56 -38.45 25.17
CA LEU A 20 18.79 -37.17 24.54
C LEU A 20 17.43 -36.47 24.46
N LEU A 21 17.02 -35.82 25.51
CA LEU A 21 15.96 -34.83 25.48
C LEU A 21 16.47 -33.65 24.64
N ILE A 22 16.05 -33.61 23.37
CA ILE A 22 16.15 -32.39 22.54
C ILE A 22 15.16 -31.38 23.14
N LEU A 23 15.64 -30.46 23.96
CA LEU A 23 14.97 -29.21 24.24
C LEU A 23 14.98 -28.41 22.93
N ILE A 24 13.99 -28.65 22.05
CA ILE A 24 13.60 -27.72 21.03
C ILE A 24 12.98 -26.54 21.79
N GLY A 25 13.81 -25.55 22.06
CA GLY A 25 13.31 -24.24 22.49
C GLY A 25 12.34 -23.75 21.43
N MET A 26 11.03 -23.82 21.71
CA MET A 26 10.06 -23.01 21.00
C MET A 26 10.48 -21.56 21.23
N MET A 27 11.28 -21.04 20.31
CA MET A 27 11.35 -19.59 20.12
C MET A 27 9.96 -19.18 19.69
N SER A 28 9.15 -18.78 20.68
CA SER A 28 7.96 -17.98 20.44
C SER A 28 8.47 -16.72 19.73
N SER A 29 8.39 -16.70 18.41
CA SER A 29 8.52 -15.50 17.66
C SER A 29 7.33 -14.63 18.07
N ALA A 30 7.57 -13.68 18.97
CA ALA A 30 6.63 -12.62 19.19
C ALA A 30 6.32 -11.99 17.81
N PRO A 31 5.07 -11.82 17.42
CA PRO A 31 4.75 -11.14 16.18
C PRO A 31 5.38 -9.76 16.25
N VAL A 32 6.34 -9.48 15.38
CA VAL A 32 6.84 -8.13 15.14
C VAL A 32 5.61 -7.34 14.72
N PRO A 33 5.28 -6.20 15.36
CA PRO A 33 4.19 -5.37 14.91
C PRO A 33 4.41 -5.08 13.42
N GLY A 34 3.54 -5.61 12.56
CA GLY A 34 3.66 -5.43 11.12
C GLY A 34 3.66 -3.94 10.81
N LEU A 35 4.70 -3.49 10.14
CA LEU A 35 4.72 -2.17 9.53
C LEU A 35 3.58 -2.13 8.53
N VAL A 36 2.68 -1.17 8.69
CA VAL A 36 1.53 -0.99 7.80
C VAL A 36 2.06 -0.36 6.52
N TYR A 37 2.05 -1.13 5.46
CA TYR A 37 2.31 -0.67 4.08
C TYR A 37 0.96 -0.43 3.41
N ALA A 38 0.83 0.66 2.68
CA ALA A 38 -0.19 0.80 1.65
C ALA A 38 0.01 -0.32 0.63
N TRP A 39 -1.04 -1.04 0.19
CA TRP A 39 -0.80 -2.32 -0.51
C TRP A 39 0.55 -2.90 -0.15
N GLY A 40 0.76 -3.71 0.84
CA GLY A 40 2.09 -4.14 1.27
C GLY A 40 3.09 -4.31 0.12
N ALA A 41 4.35 -4.39 0.35
CA ALA A 41 5.37 -4.41 -0.71
C ALA A 41 5.00 -5.32 -1.89
N ALA A 42 4.39 -6.49 -1.62
CA ALA A 42 3.96 -7.42 -2.66
C ALA A 42 2.87 -6.84 -3.58
N GLY A 43 1.92 -6.06 -3.07
CA GLY A 43 0.88 -5.44 -3.88
C GLY A 43 1.43 -4.36 -4.81
N HIS A 44 2.24 -3.43 -4.30
CA HIS A 44 2.91 -2.43 -5.15
C HIS A 44 3.82 -3.07 -6.18
N GLN A 45 4.59 -4.08 -5.79
CA GLN A 45 5.45 -4.81 -6.72
C GLN A 45 4.63 -5.56 -7.78
N THR A 46 3.46 -6.09 -7.45
CA THR A 46 2.56 -6.70 -8.44
C THR A 46 2.08 -5.66 -9.45
N VAL A 47 1.63 -4.50 -9.01
CA VAL A 47 1.24 -3.40 -9.92
C VAL A 47 2.41 -3.02 -10.82
N GLY A 48 3.60 -2.79 -10.27
CA GLY A 48 4.80 -2.49 -11.06
C GLY A 48 5.18 -3.59 -12.05
N ALA A 49 5.06 -4.88 -11.66
CA ALA A 49 5.33 -6.02 -12.52
C ALA A 49 4.31 -6.15 -13.68
N ILE A 50 3.04 -5.85 -13.43
CA ILE A 50 2.02 -5.80 -14.51
C ILE A 50 2.42 -4.70 -15.52
N VAL A 51 2.78 -3.50 -15.03
CA VAL A 51 3.19 -2.39 -15.93
C VAL A 51 4.45 -2.75 -16.72
N ASP A 52 5.47 -3.34 -16.08
CA ASP A 52 6.68 -3.81 -16.78
C ASP A 52 6.33 -4.80 -17.91
N GLN A 53 5.36 -5.72 -17.71
CA GLN A 53 4.91 -6.65 -18.73
C GLN A 53 4.13 -5.94 -19.85
N LEU A 54 3.23 -5.03 -19.52
CA LEU A 54 2.40 -4.29 -20.49
C LEU A 54 3.22 -3.34 -21.37
N LEU A 55 4.27 -2.73 -20.83
CA LEU A 55 5.14 -1.80 -21.56
C LEU A 55 6.20 -2.51 -22.40
N ALA A 56 6.42 -3.82 -22.23
CA ALA A 56 7.51 -4.56 -22.87
C ALA A 56 7.53 -4.37 -24.39
N GLY A 57 8.66 -3.91 -24.93
CA GLY A 57 8.88 -3.65 -26.35
C GLY A 57 8.27 -2.34 -26.87
N SER A 58 7.58 -1.57 -26.03
CA SER A 58 6.92 -0.30 -26.42
C SER A 58 7.89 0.89 -26.42
N HIS A 59 7.45 2.00 -27.04
CA HIS A 59 8.15 3.27 -26.93
C HIS A 59 8.13 3.80 -25.48
N ALA A 60 7.03 3.59 -24.74
CA ALA A 60 6.92 3.99 -23.35
C ALA A 60 7.95 3.28 -22.45
N GLU A 61 8.21 1.98 -22.67
CA GLU A 61 9.31 1.29 -21.97
C GLU A 61 10.65 2.01 -22.17
N GLN A 62 10.94 2.45 -23.39
CA GLN A 62 12.20 3.14 -23.68
C GLN A 62 12.32 4.47 -22.93
N GLN A 63 11.22 5.22 -22.75
CA GLN A 63 11.22 6.46 -21.97
C GLN A 63 11.38 6.17 -20.48
N VAL A 64 10.66 5.20 -19.94
CA VAL A 64 10.78 4.75 -18.55
C VAL A 64 12.21 4.33 -18.22
N ARG A 65 12.86 3.55 -19.11
CA ARG A 65 14.25 3.10 -18.90
C ARG A 65 15.26 4.25 -18.84
N LYS A 66 15.00 5.40 -19.47
CA LYS A 66 15.88 6.57 -19.38
C LYS A 66 15.85 7.21 -17.99
N LEU A 67 14.76 7.02 -17.25
CA LEU A 67 14.56 7.57 -15.92
C LEU A 67 14.96 6.58 -14.81
N LEU A 68 15.06 5.29 -15.11
CA LEU A 68 15.46 4.25 -14.17
C LEU A 68 16.99 4.05 -14.16
N HIS A 69 17.53 3.72 -13.00
CA HIS A 69 18.92 3.32 -12.88
C HIS A 69 19.14 1.89 -13.41
N THR A 70 20.38 1.53 -13.69
CA THR A 70 20.71 0.18 -14.17
C THR A 70 20.23 -0.89 -13.18
N GLY A 71 19.43 -1.84 -13.69
CA GLY A 71 18.88 -2.94 -12.90
C GLY A 71 17.61 -2.63 -12.12
N GLU A 72 17.10 -1.39 -12.19
CA GLU A 72 15.75 -1.06 -11.73
C GLU A 72 14.69 -1.49 -12.74
N THR A 73 13.50 -1.81 -12.24
CA THR A 73 12.26 -2.05 -12.97
C THR A 73 11.13 -1.32 -12.25
N LEU A 74 9.99 -1.11 -12.87
CA LEU A 74 8.85 -0.48 -12.20
C LEU A 74 8.39 -1.31 -11.00
N GLU A 75 8.44 -2.64 -11.10
CA GLU A 75 8.24 -3.52 -9.96
C GLU A 75 9.13 -3.16 -8.76
N LYS A 76 10.44 -3.07 -8.98
CA LYS A 76 11.39 -2.82 -7.88
C LYS A 76 11.24 -1.44 -7.27
N VAL A 77 10.97 -0.43 -8.09
CA VAL A 77 10.85 0.95 -7.62
C VAL A 77 9.48 1.31 -7.08
N SER A 78 8.47 0.46 -7.30
CA SER A 78 7.11 0.72 -6.81
C SER A 78 7.00 0.86 -5.29
N ILE A 79 7.97 0.37 -4.52
CA ILE A 79 8.03 0.54 -3.05
C ILE A 79 8.85 1.75 -2.61
N TRP A 80 9.40 2.54 -3.54
CA TRP A 80 10.33 3.62 -3.23
C TRP A 80 9.73 4.68 -2.29
N ALA A 81 8.48 5.07 -2.49
CA ALA A 81 7.80 6.08 -1.67
C ALA A 81 7.61 5.62 -0.22
N ASP A 82 7.32 4.36 -0.01
CA ASP A 82 7.23 3.76 1.33
C ASP A 82 8.60 3.67 2.02
N CYS A 83 9.66 3.38 1.26
CA CYS A 83 11.02 3.45 1.78
C CYS A 83 11.36 4.87 2.24
N ALA A 84 10.93 5.89 1.49
CA ALA A 84 11.10 7.30 1.88
C ALA A 84 10.31 7.69 3.14
N LYS A 85 9.25 6.94 3.51
CA LYS A 85 8.56 7.06 4.82
C LYS A 85 9.31 6.37 5.96
N GLY A 86 10.36 5.61 5.66
CA GLY A 86 11.15 4.85 6.63
C GLY A 86 10.62 3.44 6.90
N TYR A 87 9.82 2.87 6.00
CA TYR A 87 9.31 1.51 6.15
C TYR A 87 10.26 0.42 5.63
N CYS A 88 11.30 0.79 4.87
CA CYS A 88 12.33 -0.15 4.44
C CYS A 88 13.46 -0.24 5.48
N HIS A 89 14.00 -1.43 5.66
CA HIS A 89 15.10 -1.66 6.63
C HIS A 89 16.47 -1.17 6.12
N ALA A 90 16.60 -0.86 4.82
CA ALA A 90 17.86 -0.36 4.25
C ALA A 90 18.05 1.13 4.54
N PRO A 91 19.32 1.61 4.66
CA PRO A 91 19.60 3.03 4.72
C PRO A 91 19.05 3.76 3.49
N LEU A 92 18.55 4.99 3.69
CA LEU A 92 18.07 5.82 2.59
C LEU A 92 19.23 6.20 1.66
N SER A 93 19.02 6.08 0.34
CA SER A 93 19.96 6.61 -0.66
C SER A 93 20.05 8.14 -0.56
N GLU A 94 21.09 8.75 -1.13
CA GLU A 94 21.23 10.22 -1.17
C GLU A 94 20.04 10.90 -1.83
N GLU A 95 19.55 10.33 -2.95
CA GLU A 95 18.35 10.81 -3.64
C GLU A 95 17.14 10.81 -2.69
N MET A 96 16.95 9.70 -1.96
CA MET A 96 15.84 9.55 -1.03
C MET A 96 15.98 10.49 0.19
N GLN A 97 17.19 10.68 0.71
CA GLN A 97 17.46 11.64 1.79
C GLN A 97 17.13 13.07 1.36
N THR A 98 17.50 13.45 0.14
CA THR A 98 17.17 14.76 -0.45
C THR A 98 15.67 14.94 -0.56
N PHE A 99 14.97 13.96 -1.15
CA PHE A 99 13.50 13.97 -1.27
C PHE A 99 12.81 14.10 0.10
N VAL A 100 13.25 13.33 1.09
CA VAL A 100 12.69 13.36 2.47
C VAL A 100 12.85 14.74 3.11
N LYS A 101 14.00 15.39 2.91
CA LYS A 101 14.28 16.73 3.44
C LYS A 101 13.41 17.80 2.78
N GLU A 102 13.23 17.71 1.47
CA GLU A 102 12.46 18.69 0.68
C GLU A 102 10.95 18.49 0.80
N ASN A 103 10.51 17.28 1.16
CA ASN A 103 9.11 16.89 1.24
C ASN A 103 8.70 16.46 2.66
N PRO A 104 8.60 17.40 3.63
CA PRO A 104 8.27 17.07 5.02
C PRO A 104 6.85 16.46 5.17
N HIS A 105 5.94 16.80 4.25
CA HIS A 105 4.55 16.31 4.20
C HIS A 105 4.36 15.01 3.40
N ARG A 106 5.43 14.35 2.95
CA ARG A 106 5.39 13.14 2.11
C ARG A 106 4.51 12.00 2.65
N HIS A 107 4.23 11.98 3.96
CA HIS A 107 3.31 10.99 4.54
C HIS A 107 1.86 11.18 4.09
N GLU A 108 1.46 12.42 3.78
CA GLU A 108 0.13 12.79 3.31
C GLU A 108 -0.08 12.40 1.84
N TYR A 109 1.00 12.23 1.06
CA TYR A 109 0.97 11.93 -0.37
C TYR A 109 0.32 10.58 -0.71
N HIS A 110 0.18 9.68 0.26
CA HIS A 110 -0.24 8.30 0.06
C HIS A 110 -1.76 8.09 0.08
N TYR A 111 -2.54 9.07 0.53
CA TYR A 111 -3.97 8.89 0.76
C TYR A 111 -4.77 10.19 0.60
N THR A 112 -6.06 10.02 0.55
CA THR A 112 -7.07 11.05 0.84
C THR A 112 -8.13 10.45 1.76
N ASP A 113 -8.80 11.25 2.59
CA ASP A 113 -9.70 10.76 3.65
C ASP A 113 -11.18 11.08 3.34
N ILE A 114 -11.62 10.87 2.09
CA ILE A 114 -13.00 11.17 1.68
C ILE A 114 -13.97 10.25 2.43
N PRO A 115 -15.08 10.76 2.99
CA PRO A 115 -16.10 9.90 3.56
C PRO A 115 -16.54 8.82 2.56
N PHE A 116 -16.38 7.53 2.88
CA PHE A 116 -16.62 6.41 1.95
C PHE A 116 -18.06 6.37 1.39
N GLN A 117 -18.99 7.09 1.99
CA GLN A 117 -20.37 7.23 1.52
C GLN A 117 -20.48 8.20 0.33
N LYS A 118 -19.44 9.01 0.08
CA LYS A 118 -19.33 9.85 -1.11
C LYS A 118 -18.94 9.00 -2.32
N MET A 119 -19.29 9.47 -3.50
CA MET A 119 -19.00 8.76 -4.75
C MET A 119 -18.01 9.51 -5.63
N GLU A 120 -17.64 10.72 -5.22
CA GLU A 120 -16.82 11.62 -6.02
C GLU A 120 -15.75 12.30 -5.18
N TYR A 121 -14.60 12.50 -5.79
CA TYR A 121 -13.53 13.33 -5.28
C TYR A 121 -13.76 14.76 -5.77
N GLU A 122 -13.80 15.70 -4.85
CA GLU A 122 -13.85 17.14 -5.14
C GLU A 122 -12.73 17.82 -4.36
N THR A 123 -11.86 18.54 -5.08
CA THR A 123 -10.77 19.30 -4.45
C THR A 123 -11.33 20.32 -3.45
N GLY A 124 -10.82 20.30 -2.22
CA GLY A 124 -11.30 21.17 -1.14
C GLY A 124 -12.51 20.63 -0.37
N ALA A 125 -13.05 19.46 -0.75
CA ALA A 125 -14.06 18.78 0.05
C ALA A 125 -13.47 18.19 1.34
N ILE A 126 -14.35 17.75 2.26
CA ILE A 126 -13.93 17.10 3.50
C ILE A 126 -13.11 15.84 3.17
N GLY A 127 -11.96 15.73 3.80
CA GLY A 127 -11.05 14.59 3.65
C GLY A 127 -10.03 14.76 2.53
N THR A 128 -10.11 15.82 1.70
CA THR A 128 -9.11 16.11 0.67
C THR A 128 -8.06 17.09 1.20
N ASP A 129 -6.84 16.99 0.67
CA ASP A 129 -5.74 17.90 0.96
C ASP A 129 -4.99 18.26 -0.33
N ARG A 130 -4.29 19.41 -0.30
CA ARG A 130 -3.45 19.84 -1.44
C ARG A 130 -2.27 18.92 -1.72
N ASN A 131 -1.91 18.08 -0.76
CA ASN A 131 -0.83 17.11 -0.84
C ASN A 131 -1.36 15.66 -0.88
N ASP A 132 -2.67 15.46 -1.06
CA ASP A 132 -3.23 14.11 -1.10
C ASP A 132 -2.82 13.34 -2.37
N VAL A 133 -3.04 12.04 -2.37
CA VAL A 133 -2.61 11.13 -3.43
C VAL A 133 -3.08 11.57 -4.82
N VAL A 134 -4.28 12.16 -4.93
CA VAL A 134 -4.83 12.63 -6.21
C VAL A 134 -4.06 13.83 -6.75
N GLN A 135 -3.74 14.79 -5.88
CA GLN A 135 -3.00 15.99 -6.27
C GLN A 135 -1.54 15.68 -6.61
N ILE A 136 -0.92 14.78 -5.86
CA ILE A 136 0.46 14.33 -6.13
C ILE A 136 0.55 13.54 -7.44
N LEU A 137 -0.41 12.66 -7.72
CA LEU A 137 -0.49 11.96 -9.01
C LEU A 137 -0.63 12.93 -10.19
N ARG A 138 -1.49 13.94 -10.07
CA ARG A 138 -1.63 14.99 -11.10
C ARG A 138 -0.31 15.72 -11.34
N GLN A 139 0.40 16.06 -10.27
CA GLN A 139 1.71 16.69 -10.37
C GLN A 139 2.73 15.78 -11.05
N CYS A 140 2.82 14.50 -10.66
CA CYS A 140 3.71 13.54 -11.32
C CYS A 140 3.43 13.42 -12.82
N ILE A 141 2.16 13.33 -13.22
CA ILE A 141 1.74 13.27 -14.62
C ILE A 141 2.18 14.56 -15.36
N ASN A 142 1.95 15.74 -14.79
CA ASN A 142 2.36 17.00 -15.41
C ASN A 142 3.87 17.06 -15.65
N VAL A 143 4.68 16.69 -14.63
CA VAL A 143 6.14 16.66 -14.74
C VAL A 143 6.59 15.70 -15.84
N LEU A 144 6.03 14.48 -15.92
CA LEU A 144 6.38 13.49 -16.95
C LEU A 144 5.95 13.93 -18.36
N ARG A 145 4.94 14.79 -18.47
CA ARG A 145 4.52 15.43 -19.71
C ARG A 145 5.35 16.67 -20.10
N GLY A 146 6.32 17.05 -19.29
CA GLY A 146 7.14 18.25 -19.50
C GLY A 146 6.45 19.55 -19.09
N GLU A 147 5.34 19.49 -18.36
CA GLU A 147 4.62 20.65 -17.82
C GLU A 147 5.19 21.03 -16.44
N ASP A 148 6.52 21.24 -16.37
CA ASP A 148 7.23 21.55 -15.13
C ASP A 148 7.29 23.06 -14.87
N THR A 149 6.21 23.58 -14.28
CA THR A 149 6.12 24.99 -13.84
C THR A 149 5.81 25.05 -12.34
N PRO A 150 6.09 26.16 -11.62
CA PRO A 150 5.78 26.25 -10.19
C PRO A 150 4.31 25.94 -9.84
N PRO A 151 3.27 26.30 -10.62
CA PRO A 151 1.90 25.89 -10.36
C PRO A 151 1.63 24.41 -10.61
N THR A 152 2.32 23.77 -11.57
CA THR A 152 2.10 22.36 -11.95
C THR A 152 3.02 21.39 -11.21
N ASN A 153 4.14 21.90 -10.67
CA ASN A 153 5.12 21.14 -9.89
C ASN A 153 5.58 21.92 -8.64
N PRO A 154 4.71 22.22 -7.68
CA PRO A 154 5.05 23.00 -6.49
C PRO A 154 6.07 22.30 -5.57
N HIS A 155 6.25 20.99 -5.69
CA HIS A 155 7.23 20.21 -4.91
C HIS A 155 8.57 20.02 -5.63
N HIS A 156 8.72 20.58 -6.83
CA HIS A 156 9.95 20.50 -7.64
C HIS A 156 10.42 19.06 -7.90
N PHE A 157 9.48 18.14 -8.15
CA PHE A 157 9.83 16.76 -8.50
C PHE A 157 10.60 16.73 -9.82
N THR A 158 11.71 16.02 -9.84
CA THR A 158 12.40 15.68 -11.10
C THR A 158 11.59 14.64 -11.87
N PRO A 159 11.77 14.50 -13.21
CA PRO A 159 11.08 13.46 -13.97
C PRO A 159 11.29 12.05 -13.38
N ARG A 160 12.48 11.75 -12.86
CA ARG A 160 12.75 10.48 -12.19
C ARG A 160 11.93 10.34 -10.91
N ILE A 161 11.95 11.32 -10.01
CA ILE A 161 11.14 11.29 -8.78
C ILE A 161 9.65 11.17 -9.12
N ALA A 162 9.17 11.92 -10.11
CA ALA A 162 7.79 11.82 -10.55
C ALA A 162 7.42 10.39 -11.03
N LEU A 163 8.32 9.71 -11.74
CA LEU A 163 8.12 8.31 -12.14
C LEU A 163 8.07 7.36 -10.93
N LEU A 164 9.02 7.50 -9.99
CA LEU A 164 9.07 6.66 -8.78
C LEU A 164 7.80 6.82 -7.92
N LEU A 165 7.33 8.06 -7.77
CA LEU A 165 6.10 8.38 -7.05
C LEU A 165 4.86 7.88 -7.81
N LEU A 166 4.80 8.05 -9.13
CA LEU A 166 3.71 7.55 -9.95
C LEU A 166 3.58 6.03 -9.84
N ALA A 167 4.72 5.30 -9.95
CA ALA A 167 4.75 3.84 -9.86
C ALA A 167 4.22 3.30 -8.51
N HIS A 168 4.30 4.10 -7.45
CA HIS A 168 3.77 3.78 -6.13
C HIS A 168 2.31 4.23 -5.97
N PHE A 169 2.06 5.52 -6.18
CA PHE A 169 0.78 6.14 -5.84
C PHE A 169 -0.38 5.71 -6.74
N VAL A 170 -0.09 5.21 -7.93
CA VAL A 170 -1.12 4.57 -8.75
C VAL A 170 -1.68 3.31 -8.05
N GLY A 171 -0.85 2.58 -7.34
CA GLY A 171 -1.30 1.50 -6.44
C GLY A 171 -2.13 2.05 -5.28
N ASP A 172 -1.63 3.07 -4.58
CA ASP A 172 -2.31 3.66 -3.42
C ASP A 172 -3.71 4.17 -3.76
N VAL A 173 -3.87 4.93 -4.84
CA VAL A 173 -5.18 5.48 -5.22
C VAL A 173 -6.20 4.41 -5.60
N HIS A 174 -5.76 3.19 -5.93
CA HIS A 174 -6.65 2.06 -6.21
C HIS A 174 -6.90 1.17 -4.99
N GLN A 175 -6.15 1.33 -3.88
CA GLN A 175 -6.47 0.71 -2.61
C GLN A 175 -7.66 1.45 -1.96
N PRO A 176 -8.81 0.80 -1.76
CA PRO A 176 -10.04 1.49 -1.39
C PRO A 176 -9.94 2.34 -0.12
N LEU A 177 -9.16 1.91 0.86
CA LEU A 177 -9.03 2.59 2.15
C LEU A 177 -8.00 3.73 2.13
N HIS A 178 -7.23 3.87 1.05
CA HIS A 178 -6.40 5.05 0.80
C HIS A 178 -7.20 6.22 0.23
N VAL A 179 -8.45 5.99 -0.17
CA VAL A 179 -9.31 7.05 -0.73
C VAL A 179 -10.57 7.23 0.10
N GLY A 180 -11.24 6.14 0.47
CA GLY A 180 -12.48 6.17 1.24
C GLY A 180 -12.26 5.90 2.71
N ASN A 181 -12.56 6.88 3.55
CA ASN A 181 -12.40 6.82 5.00
C ASN A 181 -13.75 6.71 5.72
N ALA A 182 -13.81 5.90 6.76
CA ALA A 182 -14.92 5.91 7.68
C ALA A 182 -14.73 7.01 8.74
N TYR A 183 -15.80 7.69 9.04
CA TYR A 183 -15.90 8.65 10.14
C TYR A 183 -16.88 8.10 11.19
N VAL A 184 -16.53 8.21 12.46
CA VAL A 184 -17.33 7.66 13.56
C VAL A 184 -17.74 8.78 14.51
N ASN A 185 -19.02 8.86 14.83
CA ASN A 185 -19.55 9.86 15.74
C ASN A 185 -19.34 9.46 17.23
N LYS A 186 -19.76 10.34 18.15
CA LYS A 186 -19.66 10.11 19.59
C LYS A 186 -20.44 8.90 20.11
N ASP A 187 -21.41 8.41 19.33
CA ASP A 187 -22.26 7.27 19.69
C ASP A 187 -21.74 5.97 19.04
N ASP A 188 -20.49 5.98 18.54
CA ASP A 188 -19.80 4.85 17.89
C ASP A 188 -20.45 4.36 16.61
N HIS A 189 -21.14 5.25 15.88
CA HIS A 189 -21.75 4.92 14.58
C HIS A 189 -20.97 5.57 13.42
N MET A 190 -20.80 4.81 12.33
CA MET A 190 -20.30 5.38 11.08
C MET A 190 -21.23 6.48 10.57
N THR A 191 -20.65 7.61 10.21
CA THR A 191 -21.40 8.81 9.80
C THR A 191 -20.67 9.56 8.69
N VAL A 192 -21.31 10.55 8.12
CA VAL A 192 -20.71 11.48 7.16
C VAL A 192 -20.50 12.81 7.85
N SER A 193 -19.24 13.28 7.92
CA SER A 193 -18.99 14.64 8.36
C SER A 193 -19.55 15.63 7.34
N ARG A 194 -20.21 16.67 7.83
CA ARG A 194 -20.80 17.74 7.02
C ARG A 194 -19.95 19.02 6.97
N SER A 195 -18.96 19.11 7.84
CA SER A 195 -18.08 20.26 7.90
C SER A 195 -16.76 19.94 8.61
N GLN A 196 -15.70 20.64 8.26
CA GLN A 196 -14.42 20.58 8.94
C GLN A 196 -14.56 20.86 10.45
N LYS A 197 -15.46 21.78 10.81
CA LYS A 197 -15.73 22.12 12.22
C LYS A 197 -16.15 20.91 13.07
N GLN A 198 -16.89 19.94 12.50
CA GLN A 198 -17.29 18.73 13.24
C GLN A 198 -16.10 17.83 13.52
N LEU A 199 -15.11 17.80 12.63
CA LEU A 199 -13.84 17.07 12.83
C LEU A 199 -12.98 17.78 13.88
N ASP A 200 -12.84 19.09 13.78
CA ASP A 200 -12.03 19.92 14.67
C ASP A 200 -12.57 19.90 16.12
N SER A 201 -13.90 19.84 16.28
CA SER A 201 -14.57 19.77 17.60
C SER A 201 -14.57 18.37 18.21
N GLN A 202 -14.05 17.38 17.49
CA GLN A 202 -14.07 15.96 17.89
C GLN A 202 -15.48 15.38 18.11
N GLU A 203 -16.50 15.97 17.51
CA GLU A 203 -17.84 15.36 17.43
C GLU A 203 -17.86 14.14 16.54
N ILE A 204 -16.96 14.15 15.56
CA ILE A 204 -16.74 13.07 14.57
C ILE A 204 -15.24 12.81 14.49
N HIS A 205 -14.87 11.55 14.51
CA HIS A 205 -13.49 11.09 14.45
C HIS A 205 -13.20 10.40 13.11
N SER A 206 -12.08 10.76 12.47
CA SER A 206 -11.53 10.01 11.35
C SER A 206 -11.00 8.66 11.84
N THR A 207 -11.25 7.60 11.09
CA THR A 207 -10.63 6.30 11.33
C THR A 207 -9.29 6.14 10.62
N ARG A 208 -8.84 7.18 9.91
CA ARG A 208 -7.60 7.19 9.11
C ARG A 208 -7.54 6.02 8.13
N GLY A 209 -8.49 5.97 7.21
CA GLY A 209 -8.60 4.89 6.24
C GLY A 209 -8.78 3.51 6.89
N GLY A 210 -9.43 3.43 8.07
CA GLY A 210 -9.61 2.17 8.79
C GLY A 210 -8.43 1.71 9.64
N ASN A 211 -7.37 2.53 9.80
CA ASN A 211 -6.27 2.21 10.71
C ASN A 211 -6.72 2.12 12.18
N TYR A 212 -7.78 2.82 12.54
CA TYR A 212 -8.35 2.82 13.89
C TYR A 212 -9.55 1.86 14.04
N LEU A 213 -9.90 1.11 12.99
CA LEU A 213 -10.88 0.02 13.02
C LEU A 213 -10.15 -1.31 13.18
N LEU A 214 -10.29 -1.97 14.31
CA LEU A 214 -9.53 -3.16 14.68
C LEU A 214 -10.34 -4.42 14.43
N MET A 215 -9.95 -5.22 13.45
CA MET A 215 -10.50 -6.56 13.17
C MET A 215 -10.14 -7.57 14.27
N ASN A 216 -8.99 -7.36 14.92
CA ASN A 216 -8.54 -8.09 16.11
C ASN A 216 -7.51 -7.24 16.88
N LYS A 217 -6.89 -7.80 17.92
CA LYS A 217 -5.97 -7.06 18.80
C LYS A 217 -4.71 -6.50 18.11
N SER A 218 -4.34 -7.05 16.96
CA SER A 218 -3.07 -6.74 16.27
C SER A 218 -3.24 -6.28 14.83
N GLN A 219 -4.46 -6.30 14.28
CA GLN A 219 -4.71 -6.03 12.87
C GLN A 219 -5.85 -5.04 12.70
N SER A 220 -5.54 -3.91 12.09
CA SER A 220 -6.53 -2.94 11.64
C SER A 220 -7.18 -3.37 10.31
N LEU A 221 -8.33 -2.79 9.99
CA LEU A 221 -8.95 -2.98 8.69
C LEU A 221 -8.02 -2.54 7.55
N HIS A 222 -7.35 -1.40 7.70
CA HIS A 222 -6.38 -0.90 6.73
C HIS A 222 -5.23 -1.90 6.51
N GLY A 223 -4.53 -2.30 7.58
CA GLY A 223 -3.44 -3.26 7.47
C GLY A 223 -3.87 -4.63 6.94
N TRP A 224 -5.13 -5.02 7.14
CA TRP A 224 -5.68 -6.23 6.55
C TRP A 224 -5.83 -6.08 5.03
N TRP A 225 -6.28 -4.92 4.54
CA TRP A 225 -6.35 -4.62 3.11
C TRP A 225 -4.97 -4.58 2.46
N ASP A 226 -3.99 -4.00 3.13
CA ASP A 226 -2.63 -3.88 2.61
C ASP A 226 -1.89 -5.20 2.46
N THR A 227 -2.23 -6.20 3.29
CA THR A 227 -1.49 -7.47 3.35
C THR A 227 -2.37 -8.67 3.04
N ALA A 228 -3.38 -8.94 3.87
CA ALA A 228 -4.13 -10.17 3.79
C ALA A 228 -4.97 -10.31 2.51
N VAL A 229 -5.42 -9.22 1.90
CA VAL A 229 -6.09 -9.26 0.58
C VAL A 229 -5.10 -9.71 -0.47
N VAL A 230 -3.92 -9.11 -0.54
CA VAL A 230 -2.88 -9.49 -1.52
C VAL A 230 -2.43 -10.93 -1.33
N GLU A 231 -2.19 -11.35 -0.07
CA GLU A 231 -1.85 -12.74 0.24
C GLU A 231 -2.92 -13.74 -0.21
N ARG A 232 -4.21 -13.38 -0.05
CA ARG A 232 -5.33 -14.21 -0.54
C ARG A 232 -5.37 -14.29 -2.06
N VAL A 233 -5.14 -13.17 -2.73
CA VAL A 233 -5.05 -13.12 -4.21
C VAL A 233 -3.89 -13.98 -4.68
N MET A 234 -2.69 -13.83 -4.12
CA MET A 234 -1.53 -14.66 -4.43
C MET A 234 -1.80 -16.16 -4.19
N HIS A 235 -2.39 -16.49 -3.06
CA HIS A 235 -2.73 -17.89 -2.75
C HIS A 235 -3.75 -18.47 -3.74
N HIS A 236 -4.75 -17.69 -4.14
CA HIS A 236 -5.75 -18.12 -5.12
C HIS A 236 -5.14 -18.34 -6.51
N ALA A 237 -4.25 -17.45 -6.93
CA ALA A 237 -3.49 -17.55 -8.18
C ALA A 237 -2.36 -18.60 -8.13
N HIS A 238 -2.11 -19.25 -6.98
CA HIS A 238 -0.94 -20.10 -6.76
C HIS A 238 0.40 -19.40 -7.04
N ALA A 239 0.42 -18.06 -6.96
CA ALA A 239 1.59 -17.23 -7.19
C ALA A 239 2.46 -17.14 -5.92
N THR A 240 3.77 -17.21 -6.10
CA THR A 240 4.77 -17.09 -5.03
C THR A 240 5.57 -15.80 -5.13
N THR A 241 5.47 -15.13 -6.28
CA THR A 241 6.14 -13.86 -6.57
C THR A 241 5.16 -12.84 -7.15
N PRO A 242 5.46 -11.53 -7.03
CA PRO A 242 4.69 -10.48 -7.70
C PRO A 242 4.60 -10.65 -9.21
N GLN A 243 5.66 -11.15 -9.87
CA GLN A 243 5.69 -11.39 -11.32
C GLN A 243 4.74 -12.52 -11.74
N GLU A 244 4.71 -13.63 -10.97
CA GLU A 244 3.77 -14.73 -11.22
C GLU A 244 2.34 -14.24 -11.08
N LEU A 245 2.04 -13.49 -9.99
CA LEU A 245 0.72 -12.90 -9.79
C LEU A 245 0.35 -11.92 -10.92
N ALA A 246 1.29 -11.09 -11.36
CA ALA A 246 1.08 -10.16 -12.46
C ALA A 246 0.66 -10.89 -13.75
N THR A 247 1.32 -12.00 -14.06
CA THR A 247 1.01 -12.81 -15.26
C THR A 247 -0.38 -13.44 -15.15
N ASP A 248 -0.73 -13.99 -13.99
CA ASP A 248 -2.04 -14.62 -13.76
C ASP A 248 -3.18 -13.59 -13.87
N LEU A 249 -3.00 -12.43 -13.23
CA LEU A 249 -3.99 -11.35 -13.27
C LEU A 249 -4.21 -10.81 -14.70
N LEU A 250 -3.16 -10.63 -15.49
CA LEU A 250 -3.29 -10.21 -16.89
C LEU A 250 -4.03 -11.25 -17.74
N GLN A 251 -3.90 -12.53 -17.44
CA GLN A 251 -4.66 -13.59 -18.12
C GLN A 251 -6.12 -13.61 -17.68
N ALA A 252 -6.38 -13.36 -16.39
CA ALA A 252 -7.74 -13.38 -15.84
C ALA A 252 -8.57 -12.15 -16.25
N TYR A 253 -7.93 -11.01 -16.49
CA TYR A 253 -8.56 -9.71 -16.78
C TYR A 253 -7.97 -9.05 -18.05
N PRO A 254 -8.09 -9.67 -19.24
CA PRO A 254 -7.43 -9.17 -20.45
C PRO A 254 -8.05 -7.87 -21.01
N ASP A 255 -9.30 -7.55 -20.67
CA ASP A 255 -10.11 -6.49 -21.27
C ASP A 255 -10.53 -5.42 -20.24
N ASP A 256 -9.76 -5.17 -19.19
CA ASP A 256 -10.12 -4.11 -18.25
C ASP A 256 -9.94 -2.74 -18.94
N GLU A 257 -11.09 -2.11 -19.27
CA GLU A 257 -11.18 -0.97 -20.19
C GLU A 257 -10.40 0.25 -19.67
N THR A 258 -9.43 0.69 -20.46
CA THR A 258 -8.83 2.02 -20.37
C THR A 258 -9.81 3.04 -20.95
N GLY A 259 -10.48 3.80 -20.07
CA GLY A 259 -11.36 4.87 -20.53
C GLY A 259 -10.58 6.00 -21.16
N SER A 260 -10.94 6.39 -22.41
CA SER A 260 -10.38 7.56 -23.09
C SER A 260 -10.84 8.85 -22.38
N ALA A 261 -9.95 9.46 -21.61
CA ALA A 261 -10.12 10.76 -20.98
C ALA A 261 -8.81 11.53 -21.05
N TYR A 262 -8.88 12.83 -20.84
CA TYR A 262 -7.68 13.63 -20.66
C TYR A 262 -6.86 13.05 -19.48
N VAL A 263 -5.59 12.74 -19.72
CA VAL A 263 -4.68 12.09 -18.78
C VAL A 263 -4.60 12.83 -17.42
N THR A 264 -4.73 14.14 -17.44
CA THR A 264 -4.73 15.00 -16.24
C THR A 264 -5.94 14.78 -15.32
N ASP A 265 -7.02 14.17 -15.82
CA ASP A 265 -8.22 13.86 -15.04
C ASP A 265 -8.22 12.43 -14.50
N TRP A 266 -7.28 11.59 -14.94
CA TRP A 266 -7.18 10.21 -14.51
C TRP A 266 -7.12 10.06 -12.98
N PRO A 267 -6.29 10.77 -12.21
CA PRO A 267 -6.24 10.60 -10.77
C PRO A 267 -7.58 10.86 -10.06
N ILE A 268 -8.39 11.78 -10.57
CA ILE A 268 -9.74 12.04 -10.05
C ILE A 268 -10.66 10.84 -10.33
N ARG A 269 -10.60 10.29 -11.54
CA ARG A 269 -11.40 9.11 -11.92
C ARG A 269 -11.01 7.87 -11.12
N TRP A 270 -9.72 7.66 -10.92
CA TRP A 270 -9.21 6.57 -10.09
C TRP A 270 -9.73 6.68 -8.65
N ALA A 271 -9.75 7.90 -8.09
CA ALA A 271 -10.34 8.13 -6.79
C ALA A 271 -11.85 7.86 -6.76
N HIS A 272 -12.59 8.21 -7.83
CA HIS A 272 -14.03 7.86 -7.94
C HIS A 272 -14.25 6.34 -7.96
N ASP A 273 -13.44 5.61 -8.72
CA ASP A 273 -13.52 4.14 -8.78
C ASP A 273 -13.18 3.51 -7.43
N ALA A 274 -12.11 4.01 -6.78
CA ALA A 274 -11.71 3.54 -5.44
C ALA A 274 -12.80 3.80 -4.38
N LEU A 275 -13.53 4.92 -4.46
CA LEU A 275 -14.66 5.20 -3.56
C LEU A 275 -15.79 4.19 -3.70
N ARG A 276 -16.05 3.67 -4.90
CA ARG A 276 -17.03 2.59 -5.10
C ARG A 276 -16.60 1.33 -4.37
N TYR A 277 -15.30 0.97 -4.47
CA TYR A 277 -14.72 -0.16 -3.75
C TYR A 277 -14.66 0.09 -2.23
N ALA A 278 -14.36 1.32 -1.80
CA ALA A 278 -14.37 1.69 -0.38
C ALA A 278 -15.76 1.51 0.24
N LYS A 279 -16.82 1.82 -0.50
CA LYS A 279 -18.20 1.56 -0.06
C LYS A 279 -18.44 0.06 0.16
N SER A 280 -17.94 -0.79 -0.72
CA SER A 280 -18.02 -2.25 -0.54
C SER A 280 -17.14 -2.74 0.62
N ALA A 281 -15.94 -2.17 0.77
CA ALA A 281 -15.01 -2.49 1.86
C ALA A 281 -15.57 -2.15 3.25
N HIS A 282 -16.45 -1.19 3.34
CA HIS A 282 -17.12 -0.81 4.59
C HIS A 282 -18.54 -1.38 4.73
N ALA A 283 -19.04 -2.10 3.72
CA ALA A 283 -20.39 -2.67 3.76
C ALA A 283 -20.51 -3.77 4.81
N HIS A 284 -21.62 -3.74 5.55
CA HIS A 284 -21.94 -4.76 6.57
C HIS A 284 -20.93 -4.87 7.71
N LEU A 285 -20.08 -3.86 7.90
CA LEU A 285 -19.19 -3.79 9.07
C LEU A 285 -19.94 -3.22 10.27
N GLU A 286 -19.78 -3.86 11.42
CA GLU A 286 -20.34 -3.38 12.68
C GLU A 286 -19.21 -2.80 13.55
N VAL A 287 -19.33 -1.53 13.87
CA VAL A 287 -18.40 -0.82 14.76
C VAL A 287 -18.80 -1.08 16.20
N GLY A 288 -17.89 -1.68 16.97
CA GLY A 288 -18.07 -1.88 18.40
C GLY A 288 -17.65 -0.66 19.22
N PRO A 289 -17.70 -0.77 20.55
CA PRO A 289 -17.36 0.35 21.43
C PRO A 289 -15.93 0.84 21.22
N ARG A 290 -15.74 2.15 21.32
CA ARG A 290 -14.40 2.76 21.27
C ARG A 290 -13.59 2.47 22.52
N ALA A 291 -12.27 2.39 22.33
CA ALA A 291 -11.29 2.34 23.39
C ALA A 291 -10.26 3.47 23.18
N ALA A 292 -9.76 4.03 24.29
CA ALA A 292 -8.66 4.97 24.21
C ALA A 292 -7.36 4.24 23.84
N ALA A 293 -6.60 4.82 22.92
CA ALA A 293 -5.30 4.33 22.50
C ALA A 293 -4.29 5.49 22.42
N GLN A 294 -3.02 5.16 22.34
CA GLN A 294 -1.94 6.12 22.25
C GLN A 294 -1.01 5.71 21.11
N ASP A 295 -0.74 6.65 20.23
CA ASP A 295 0.25 6.46 19.17
C ASP A 295 1.64 6.21 19.78
N THR A 296 2.32 5.18 19.34
CA THR A 296 3.61 4.75 19.90
C THR A 296 4.76 5.71 19.60
N LYS A 297 4.71 6.40 18.46
CA LYS A 297 5.75 7.35 18.03
C LYS A 297 5.49 8.77 18.52
N THR A 298 4.29 9.30 18.24
CA THR A 298 3.93 10.68 18.53
C THR A 298 3.39 10.88 19.95
N ARG A 299 3.01 9.80 20.63
CA ARG A 299 2.35 9.79 21.94
C ARG A 299 0.99 10.48 21.94
N ALA A 300 0.45 10.79 20.77
CA ALA A 300 -0.88 11.38 20.63
C ALA A 300 -1.98 10.41 21.09
N GLN A 301 -2.95 10.93 21.83
CA GLN A 301 -4.13 10.17 22.24
C GLN A 301 -5.13 10.12 21.10
N HIS A 302 -5.74 8.96 20.88
CA HIS A 302 -6.79 8.75 19.89
C HIS A 302 -7.75 7.66 20.36
N PHE A 303 -8.82 7.44 19.60
CA PHE A 303 -9.72 6.30 19.80
C PHE A 303 -9.49 5.24 18.75
N VAL A 304 -9.71 3.99 19.14
CA VAL A 304 -9.81 2.84 18.24
C VAL A 304 -11.13 2.14 18.51
N TRP A 305 -11.66 1.47 17.50
CA TRP A 305 -12.92 0.72 17.57
C TRP A 305 -12.69 -0.73 17.20
N SER A 306 -13.29 -1.63 17.97
CA SER A 306 -13.37 -3.03 17.52
C SER A 306 -14.30 -3.13 16.31
N LEU A 307 -14.02 -4.07 15.42
CA LEU A 307 -14.77 -4.25 14.20
C LEU A 307 -15.25 -5.70 14.08
N THR A 308 -16.52 -5.89 13.83
CA THR A 308 -17.07 -7.18 13.41
C THR A 308 -17.25 -7.18 11.89
N VAL A 309 -16.70 -8.19 11.24
CA VAL A 309 -16.79 -8.38 9.79
C VAL A 309 -17.61 -9.61 9.45
N PRO A 310 -18.35 -9.63 8.32
CA PRO A 310 -19.05 -10.83 7.84
C PRO A 310 -18.07 -12.00 7.62
N ALA A 311 -18.54 -13.23 7.80
CA ALA A 311 -17.71 -14.43 7.57
C ALA A 311 -17.19 -14.54 6.12
N THR A 312 -17.92 -14.01 5.15
CA THR A 312 -17.56 -13.99 3.73
C THR A 312 -16.61 -12.84 3.36
N TYR A 313 -16.37 -11.89 4.27
CA TYR A 313 -15.66 -10.65 3.98
C TYR A 313 -14.33 -10.87 3.24
N GLY A 314 -13.57 -11.89 3.64
CA GLY A 314 -12.28 -12.18 3.02
C GLY A 314 -12.39 -12.60 1.56
N GLU A 315 -13.40 -13.36 1.19
CA GLU A 315 -13.62 -13.81 -0.19
C GLU A 315 -14.21 -12.69 -1.06
N ASP A 316 -15.15 -11.92 -0.51
CA ASP A 316 -15.74 -10.79 -1.22
C ASP A 316 -14.68 -9.73 -1.53
N MET A 317 -13.79 -9.42 -0.58
CA MET A 317 -12.74 -8.40 -0.74
C MET A 317 -11.57 -8.87 -1.61
N LYS A 318 -11.32 -10.19 -1.71
CA LYS A 318 -10.34 -10.76 -2.64
C LYS A 318 -10.65 -10.35 -4.09
N ILE A 319 -11.89 -10.50 -4.53
CA ILE A 319 -12.31 -10.14 -5.90
C ILE A 319 -12.10 -8.65 -6.17
N ILE A 320 -12.39 -7.81 -5.18
CA ILE A 320 -12.15 -6.36 -5.29
C ILE A 320 -10.64 -6.09 -5.35
N GLY A 321 -9.83 -6.77 -4.56
CA GLY A 321 -8.38 -6.65 -4.55
C GLY A 321 -7.75 -7.03 -5.89
N GLU A 322 -8.16 -8.14 -6.50
CA GLU A 322 -7.73 -8.57 -7.83
C GLU A 322 -7.96 -7.46 -8.87
N ARG A 323 -9.19 -6.95 -8.93
CA ARG A 323 -9.56 -5.87 -9.87
C ARG A 323 -8.80 -4.57 -9.60
N ALA A 324 -8.60 -4.20 -8.34
CA ALA A 324 -7.88 -2.99 -7.98
C ALA A 324 -6.39 -3.06 -8.39
N LEU A 325 -5.74 -4.22 -8.23
CA LEU A 325 -4.35 -4.44 -8.66
C LEU A 325 -4.20 -4.33 -10.18
N VAL A 326 -5.09 -4.98 -10.94
CA VAL A 326 -5.06 -4.92 -12.42
C VAL A 326 -5.34 -3.51 -12.89
N ARG A 327 -6.37 -2.86 -12.36
CA ARG A 327 -6.77 -1.52 -12.78
C ARG A 327 -5.69 -0.48 -12.53
N ALA A 328 -4.99 -0.59 -11.41
CA ALA A 328 -3.84 0.27 -11.10
C ALA A 328 -2.74 0.21 -12.18
N ALA A 329 -2.60 -0.91 -12.87
CA ALA A 329 -1.55 -1.13 -13.85
C ALA A 329 -2.00 -0.87 -15.30
N VAL A 330 -3.20 -1.32 -15.69
CA VAL A 330 -3.72 -1.22 -17.07
C VAL A 330 -3.90 0.23 -17.51
N ILE A 331 -4.16 1.13 -16.59
CA ILE A 331 -4.34 2.57 -16.80
C ILE A 331 -3.09 3.26 -17.38
N LEU A 332 -1.90 2.67 -17.25
CA LEU A 332 -0.66 3.20 -17.80
C LEU A 332 -0.41 2.78 -19.27
N GLN A 333 -1.34 2.05 -19.88
CA GLN A 333 -1.30 1.80 -21.33
C GLN A 333 -1.80 3.01 -22.11
N GLU A 334 -1.07 3.40 -23.15
CA GLU A 334 -1.58 4.34 -24.15
C GLU A 334 -2.80 3.75 -24.88
N PRO A 335 -3.84 4.56 -25.17
CA PRO A 335 -4.89 4.13 -26.09
C PRO A 335 -4.26 3.83 -27.45
N THR A 336 -4.47 2.61 -27.95
CA THR A 336 -3.98 2.15 -29.27
C THR A 336 -4.85 2.65 -30.43
N ASP A 337 -5.63 3.70 -30.26
CA ASP A 337 -6.48 4.23 -31.32
C ASP A 337 -5.62 5.01 -32.33
N GLY A 338 -5.65 4.53 -33.55
CA GLY A 338 -4.99 5.06 -34.76
C GLY A 338 -5.39 6.47 -35.18
N GLY A 339 -5.50 7.38 -34.26
CA GLY A 339 -5.67 8.82 -34.45
C GLY A 339 -4.42 9.54 -34.00
N GLY A 340 -3.54 9.87 -34.93
CA GLY A 340 -2.21 10.44 -34.73
C GLY A 340 -2.15 11.74 -33.95
N HIS A 341 -2.20 11.63 -32.64
CA HIS A 341 -1.68 12.63 -31.72
C HIS A 341 -0.72 11.92 -30.78
N ASN A 342 0.57 12.17 -30.97
CA ASN A 342 1.64 11.76 -30.06
C ASN A 342 1.43 12.41 -28.70
N TYR A 343 0.75 11.72 -27.79
CA TYR A 343 0.77 12.01 -26.36
C TYR A 343 1.70 10.98 -25.70
N GLY A 344 3.01 11.09 -26.00
CA GLY A 344 4.01 10.29 -25.30
C GLY A 344 4.14 10.78 -23.86
N LEU A 345 4.17 9.84 -22.91
CA LEU A 345 4.85 10.00 -21.63
C LEU A 345 6.34 10.16 -21.86
#